data_26d7af5d655e1e7dcd1b71b8d2f4e42d
#
_entry.id   26d7af5d655e1e7dcd1b71b8d2f4e42d
#
_cell.length_a   1.000
_cell.length_b   1.000
_cell.length_c   1.000
_cell.angle_alpha   90.00
_cell.angle_beta   90.00
_cell.angle_gamma   90.00
#
_symmetry.space_group_name_H-M   'P 1'
#
loop_
_entity.id
_entity.type
_entity.pdbx_description
1 polymer ?
#
loop_
_entity_poly.entity_id
_entity_poly.type
_entity_poly.pdbx_seq_one_letter_code
_entity_poly.pdbx_strand_id
1 'polypeptide(L)'
;MIRQTAIASHEAGGITQAIGTTEISADVVKNMCSILSEKFKFKIDVPGLLFIDTPGHEAFSTLRKRGGSIADIAVLVIDINEGLMPQTIESIEILKSTKTPFVIAMNKIDRINGWVSGDCFIENFPKQSDDVKGYFEQKFYQAIEQLDRKGIKADRFDRITDFTATVAAVPISAKTGEGISDLLMTLIGLAQVFLKDQLVSTEKSEGMILEVKEVIGLGITIDTVIHDGSVQKNDYLIVGGKNPMIAKVRALMMPEPMRDMRTEKKFKTVDIVYAAAGVKIAAPGLDNVTAGSPIRTAKTFEEAEKLLEEMEKEVEEVEIITDEEGLILKADTLGSLEALLTIFKDHPIREATIGSISKKDVMSAEVNTNYLYKIVIGFNSSSTEDVQMYAKDMNIKLLQSDVIYRLIEDYDQWIEDEEEKIKKKEIEGLTRPAEIKLIPGSVFRASDPAIIGCEVYGLLKPGSDLIKDSGQKAGSIKQIQSQGQNVDEAKTGDKVAISISGPTIGRQVKENETLYTDINTNEYKALKKNEKFLSAPELTVLEKIFAIKRKTDPRYGL
;
A
#
# COMPACT_ATOMS: atom_id res chain seq x y z
N MET A 1 -13.77 3.28 21.28
CA MET A 1 -14.06 3.53 22.69
C MET A 1 -14.58 4.95 22.91
N ILE A 2 -13.84 6.00 22.67
CA ILE A 2 -14.32 7.39 22.85
C ILE A 2 -15.62 7.64 22.06
N ARG A 3 -15.73 7.11 20.85
CA ARG A 3 -16.92 7.22 19.97
C ARG A 3 -18.05 6.25 20.31
N GLN A 4 -17.84 5.29 21.19
CA GLN A 4 -18.76 4.18 21.49
C GLN A 4 -19.21 3.36 20.26
N THR A 5 -18.47 3.43 19.16
CA THR A 5 -18.73 2.71 17.90
C THR A 5 -17.55 1.80 17.56
N ALA A 6 -17.84 0.63 17.02
CA ALA A 6 -16.82 -0.36 16.61
C ALA A 6 -16.36 -0.09 15.16
N ILE A 7 -15.78 1.07 14.88
CA ILE A 7 -15.38 1.48 13.51
C ILE A 7 -14.34 0.51 12.92
N ALA A 8 -13.32 0.13 13.71
CA ALA A 8 -12.28 -0.80 13.25
C ALA A 8 -12.80 -2.15 12.75
N SER A 9 -13.97 -2.62 13.25
CA SER A 9 -14.59 -3.86 12.77
C SER A 9 -15.32 -3.70 11.43
N HIS A 10 -15.54 -2.47 10.97
CA HIS A 10 -16.21 -2.14 9.71
C HIS A 10 -15.24 -1.61 8.63
N GLU A 11 -13.99 -1.32 8.99
CA GLU A 11 -12.96 -0.93 8.03
C GLU A 11 -12.31 -2.17 7.41
N ALA A 12 -11.98 -2.08 6.13
CA ALA A 12 -11.31 -3.15 5.40
C ALA A 12 -9.96 -3.49 6.05
N GLY A 13 -9.72 -4.76 6.29
CA GLY A 13 -8.51 -5.23 6.98
C GLY A 13 -8.43 -4.88 8.46
N GLY A 14 -9.45 -4.25 9.06
CA GLY A 14 -9.46 -3.83 10.47
C GLY A 14 -8.46 -2.72 10.82
N ILE A 15 -8.01 -1.95 9.82
CA ILE A 15 -7.06 -0.83 9.95
C ILE A 15 -7.65 0.46 9.40
N THR A 16 -7.25 1.61 9.96
CA THR A 16 -7.63 2.93 9.45
C THR A 16 -6.84 3.28 8.20
N GLN A 17 -7.50 3.60 7.10
CA GLN A 17 -6.90 3.90 5.79
C GLN A 17 -7.25 5.30 5.24
N ALA A 18 -8.16 6.02 5.88
CA ALA A 18 -8.57 7.38 5.51
C ALA A 18 -8.67 8.28 6.74
N ILE A 19 -8.59 9.61 6.56
CA ILE A 19 -8.82 10.56 7.65
C ILE A 19 -10.31 10.59 7.99
N GLY A 20 -10.62 10.54 9.29
CA GLY A 20 -11.98 10.66 9.80
C GLY A 20 -12.09 11.78 10.83
N THR A 21 -13.27 12.35 10.92
CA THR A 21 -13.59 13.33 11.95
C THR A 21 -14.78 12.89 12.78
N THR A 22 -14.73 13.16 14.08
CA THR A 22 -15.82 12.85 15.01
C THR A 22 -15.92 13.95 16.06
N GLU A 23 -17.10 14.54 16.17
CA GLU A 23 -17.41 15.52 17.19
C GLU A 23 -17.94 14.83 18.46
N ILE A 24 -17.43 15.23 19.62
CA ILE A 24 -17.84 14.77 20.95
C ILE A 24 -18.22 15.99 21.77
N SER A 25 -19.50 16.10 22.10
CA SER A 25 -20.02 17.24 22.87
C SER A 25 -19.51 17.26 24.32
N ALA A 26 -19.49 18.44 24.93
CA ALA A 26 -19.11 18.64 26.34
C ALA A 26 -19.89 17.74 27.30
N ASP A 27 -21.19 17.48 27.03
CA ASP A 27 -22.01 16.64 27.91
C ASP A 27 -21.58 15.18 27.89
N VAL A 28 -21.16 14.65 26.75
CA VAL A 28 -20.61 13.30 26.63
C VAL A 28 -19.29 13.22 27.40
N VAL A 29 -18.42 14.22 27.22
CA VAL A 29 -17.13 14.28 27.93
C VAL A 29 -17.35 14.38 29.46
N LYS A 30 -18.27 15.22 29.91
CA LYS A 30 -18.64 15.33 31.34
C LYS A 30 -19.10 14.01 31.91
N ASN A 31 -19.94 13.28 31.17
CA ASN A 31 -20.43 11.96 31.59
C ASN A 31 -19.29 10.95 31.70
N MET A 32 -18.38 10.92 30.72
CA MET A 32 -17.23 9.99 30.71
C MET A 32 -16.22 10.31 31.82
N CYS A 33 -16.05 11.57 32.16
CA CYS A 33 -15.11 12.06 33.16
C CYS A 33 -15.74 12.33 34.52
N SER A 34 -17.03 11.98 34.75
CA SER A 34 -17.79 12.36 35.96
C SER A 34 -17.07 12.00 37.27
N ILE A 35 -16.59 10.77 37.40
CA ILE A 35 -15.88 10.25 38.58
C ILE A 35 -14.62 11.10 38.89
N LEU A 36 -13.82 11.37 37.85
CA LEU A 36 -12.56 12.12 38.00
C LEU A 36 -12.80 13.61 38.19
N SER A 37 -13.80 14.19 37.49
CA SER A 37 -14.12 15.61 37.62
C SER A 37 -14.63 15.98 39.03
N GLU A 38 -15.43 15.11 39.64
CA GLU A 38 -15.87 15.27 41.03
C GLU A 38 -14.70 15.14 42.01
N LYS A 39 -13.85 14.14 41.83
CA LYS A 39 -12.70 13.87 42.70
C LYS A 39 -11.68 14.99 42.69
N PHE A 40 -11.35 15.51 41.51
CA PHE A 40 -10.34 16.59 41.35
C PHE A 40 -10.96 17.99 41.34
N LYS A 41 -12.29 18.13 41.48
CA LYS A 41 -13.03 19.39 41.38
C LYS A 41 -12.69 20.14 40.06
N PHE A 42 -12.51 19.38 38.98
CA PHE A 42 -12.10 19.92 37.70
C PHE A 42 -13.33 20.38 36.91
N LYS A 43 -13.33 21.63 36.45
CA LYS A 43 -14.42 22.20 35.68
C LYS A 43 -14.11 22.10 34.18
N ILE A 44 -15.04 21.54 33.45
CA ILE A 44 -14.96 21.43 31.98
C ILE A 44 -15.69 22.63 31.37
N ASP A 45 -14.92 23.57 30.82
CA ASP A 45 -15.42 24.83 30.24
C ASP A 45 -15.38 24.82 28.69
N VAL A 46 -14.84 23.75 28.05
CA VAL A 46 -14.83 23.61 26.60
C VAL A 46 -16.19 23.09 26.06
N PRO A 47 -16.67 23.56 24.90
CA PRO A 47 -17.97 23.14 24.31
C PRO A 47 -17.97 21.69 23.81
N GLY A 48 -16.82 21.14 23.52
CA GLY A 48 -16.61 19.76 23.03
C GLY A 48 -15.21 19.55 22.51
N LEU A 49 -15.00 18.39 21.89
CA LEU A 49 -13.74 17.99 21.26
C LEU A 49 -14.04 17.47 19.87
N LEU A 50 -13.28 17.92 18.87
CA LEU A 50 -13.25 17.34 17.54
C LEU A 50 -12.05 16.40 17.42
N PHE A 51 -12.30 15.13 17.25
CA PHE A 51 -11.24 14.15 16.98
C PHE A 51 -11.01 14.00 15.48
N ILE A 52 -9.77 14.15 15.05
CA ILE A 52 -9.30 13.86 13.71
C ILE A 52 -8.48 12.58 13.79
N ASP A 53 -8.97 11.50 13.16
CA ASP A 53 -8.36 10.19 13.18
C ASP A 53 -7.54 9.97 11.91
N THR A 54 -6.26 9.61 12.05
CA THR A 54 -5.32 9.44 10.93
C THR A 54 -4.85 8.00 10.81
N PRO A 55 -4.60 7.51 9.58
CA PRO A 55 -4.04 6.18 9.36
C PRO A 55 -2.66 6.01 10.01
N GLY A 56 -2.42 4.82 10.60
CA GLY A 56 -1.16 4.49 11.26
C GLY A 56 -0.05 3.98 10.34
N HIS A 57 -0.40 3.47 9.15
CA HIS A 57 0.57 2.89 8.23
C HIS A 57 1.51 3.95 7.61
N GLU A 58 2.80 3.60 7.38
CA GLU A 58 3.80 4.54 6.84
C GLU A 58 3.42 5.14 5.48
N ALA A 59 2.74 4.37 4.61
CA ALA A 59 2.25 4.84 3.32
C ALA A 59 1.32 6.06 3.41
N PHE A 60 0.71 6.30 4.57
CA PHE A 60 -0.21 7.42 4.79
C PHE A 60 0.45 8.62 5.51
N SER A 61 1.75 8.83 5.32
CA SER A 61 2.50 9.92 5.97
C SER A 61 1.92 11.30 5.68
N THR A 62 1.48 11.55 4.45
CA THR A 62 0.85 12.82 4.05
C THR A 62 -0.46 13.08 4.81
N LEU A 63 -1.25 12.03 5.07
CA LEU A 63 -2.47 12.16 5.86
C LEU A 63 -2.17 12.51 7.32
N ARG A 64 -1.09 11.95 7.90
CA ARG A 64 -0.65 12.33 9.25
C ARG A 64 -0.15 13.77 9.33
N LYS A 65 0.58 14.24 8.31
CA LYS A 65 1.01 15.63 8.23
C LYS A 65 -0.19 16.59 8.24
N ARG A 66 -1.23 16.29 7.46
CA ARG A 66 -2.48 17.08 7.44
C ARG A 66 -3.14 17.11 8.81
N GLY A 67 -3.35 15.95 9.44
CA GLY A 67 -3.91 15.87 10.78
C GLY A 67 -3.10 16.66 11.81
N GLY A 68 -1.77 16.50 11.80
CA GLY A 68 -0.88 17.18 12.73
C GLY A 68 -0.81 18.70 12.56
N SER A 69 -1.03 19.22 11.34
CA SER A 69 -1.00 20.66 11.07
C SER A 69 -2.27 21.40 11.45
N ILE A 70 -3.40 20.68 11.63
CA ILE A 70 -4.70 21.28 11.97
C ILE A 70 -5.01 21.16 13.46
N ALA A 71 -4.49 20.12 14.11
CA ALA A 71 -4.87 19.80 15.48
C ALA A 71 -4.25 20.79 16.49
N ASP A 72 -5.07 21.29 17.40
CA ASP A 72 -4.61 22.11 18.54
C ASP A 72 -3.77 21.28 19.51
N ILE A 73 -4.15 20.02 19.73
CA ILE A 73 -3.43 19.04 20.54
C ILE A 73 -3.50 17.68 19.85
N ALA A 74 -2.39 16.98 19.80
CA ALA A 74 -2.36 15.60 19.27
C ALA A 74 -2.33 14.56 20.40
N VAL A 75 -2.84 13.36 20.07
CA VAL A 75 -2.69 12.15 20.90
C VAL A 75 -1.78 11.18 20.17
N LEU A 76 -0.56 10.99 20.67
CA LEU A 76 0.39 10.02 20.18
C LEU A 76 0.13 8.67 20.84
N VAL A 77 -0.32 7.68 20.08
CA VAL A 77 -0.64 6.34 20.63
C VAL A 77 0.56 5.41 20.51
N ILE A 78 0.98 4.84 21.64
CA ILE A 78 2.11 3.90 21.73
C ILE A 78 1.62 2.60 22.37
N ASP A 79 1.96 1.46 21.79
CA ASP A 79 1.77 0.15 22.44
C ASP A 79 2.81 -0.02 23.56
N ILE A 80 2.36 -0.13 24.80
CA ILE A 80 3.24 -0.25 25.98
C ILE A 80 4.14 -1.51 25.91
N ASN A 81 3.73 -2.55 25.18
CA ASN A 81 4.47 -3.80 25.08
C ASN A 81 5.54 -3.76 24.00
N GLU A 82 5.33 -2.99 22.91
CA GLU A 82 6.20 -2.91 21.73
C GLU A 82 7.11 -1.66 21.76
N GLY A 83 6.66 -0.56 22.40
CA GLY A 83 7.38 0.71 22.42
C GLY A 83 7.25 1.51 21.13
N LEU A 84 8.30 2.25 20.75
CA LEU A 84 8.29 3.11 19.57
C LEU A 84 8.51 2.31 18.28
N MET A 85 7.50 2.34 17.42
CA MET A 85 7.55 1.77 16.06
C MET A 85 7.96 2.85 15.04
N PRO A 86 8.38 2.49 13.80
CA PRO A 86 8.77 3.45 12.77
C PRO A 86 7.74 4.56 12.54
N GLN A 87 6.46 4.22 12.43
CA GLN A 87 5.38 5.20 12.27
C GLN A 87 5.17 6.08 13.49
N THR A 88 5.51 5.61 14.70
CA THR A 88 5.50 6.44 15.92
C THR A 88 6.58 7.50 15.86
N ILE A 89 7.79 7.12 15.39
CA ILE A 89 8.92 8.04 15.22
C ILE A 89 8.58 9.12 14.19
N GLU A 90 8.02 8.73 13.04
CA GLU A 90 7.56 9.67 12.02
C GLU A 90 6.51 10.64 12.56
N SER A 91 5.51 10.13 13.30
CA SER A 91 4.50 10.98 13.94
C SER A 91 5.12 12.01 14.90
N ILE A 92 6.12 11.61 15.66
CA ILE A 92 6.89 12.52 16.54
C ILE A 92 7.58 13.63 15.73
N GLU A 93 8.21 13.28 14.62
CA GLU A 93 8.89 14.25 13.74
C GLU A 93 7.90 15.25 13.12
N ILE A 94 6.72 14.77 12.69
CA ILE A 94 5.64 15.62 12.20
C ILE A 94 5.19 16.60 13.31
N LEU A 95 4.86 16.11 14.50
CA LEU A 95 4.40 16.93 15.61
C LEU A 95 5.44 17.99 16.03
N LYS A 96 6.72 17.64 15.99
CA LYS A 96 7.81 18.58 16.20
C LYS A 96 7.91 19.65 15.10
N SER A 97 7.76 19.25 13.84
CA SER A 97 7.84 20.18 12.70
C SER A 97 6.69 21.17 12.67
N THR A 98 5.48 20.72 13.02
CA THR A 98 4.26 21.55 13.12
C THR A 98 4.17 22.29 14.45
N LYS A 99 5.06 22.02 15.42
CA LYS A 99 5.01 22.54 16.79
C LYS A 99 3.69 22.27 17.51
N THR A 100 3.01 21.20 17.14
CA THR A 100 1.74 20.79 17.74
C THR A 100 2.00 20.14 19.10
N PRO A 101 1.44 20.67 20.21
CA PRO A 101 1.54 20.03 21.50
C PRO A 101 0.84 18.65 21.47
N PHE A 102 1.34 17.70 22.26
CA PHE A 102 0.77 16.36 22.25
C PHE A 102 0.81 15.68 23.62
N VAL A 103 -0.09 14.73 23.79
CA VAL A 103 -0.16 13.80 24.92
C VAL A 103 0.13 12.40 24.41
N ILE A 104 0.77 11.58 25.22
CA ILE A 104 1.06 10.19 24.88
C ILE A 104 -0.01 9.29 25.50
N ALA A 105 -0.66 8.47 24.70
CA ALA A 105 -1.54 7.41 25.15
C ALA A 105 -0.78 6.06 25.11
N MET A 106 -0.34 5.58 26.29
CA MET A 106 0.32 4.28 26.44
C MET A 106 -0.75 3.18 26.43
N ASN A 107 -1.05 2.66 25.24
CA ASN A 107 -2.16 1.75 24.98
C ASN A 107 -1.82 0.28 25.24
N LYS A 108 -2.87 -0.53 25.33
CA LYS A 108 -2.84 -1.99 25.49
C LYS A 108 -2.30 -2.46 26.85
N ILE A 109 -2.57 -1.70 27.92
CA ILE A 109 -2.24 -2.11 29.28
C ILE A 109 -2.97 -3.43 29.68
N ASP A 110 -4.13 -3.69 29.05
CA ASP A 110 -4.90 -4.94 29.22
C ASP A 110 -4.14 -6.21 28.77
N ARG A 111 -3.06 -6.06 27.99
CA ARG A 111 -2.19 -7.17 27.56
C ARG A 111 -1.06 -7.47 28.54
N ILE A 112 -0.90 -6.69 29.58
CA ILE A 112 0.07 -6.96 30.64
C ILE A 112 -0.42 -8.18 31.42
N ASN A 113 0.46 -9.16 31.57
CA ASN A 113 0.10 -10.41 32.23
C ASN A 113 -0.34 -10.17 33.68
N GLY A 114 -1.53 -10.66 34.03
CA GLY A 114 -2.14 -10.49 35.33
C GLY A 114 -2.85 -9.15 35.57
N TRP A 115 -2.91 -8.27 34.55
CA TRP A 115 -3.63 -7.00 34.66
C TRP A 115 -5.13 -7.22 34.83
N VAL A 116 -5.70 -6.62 35.84
CA VAL A 116 -7.16 -6.59 36.08
C VAL A 116 -7.67 -5.22 35.66
N SER A 117 -8.50 -5.20 34.61
CA SER A 117 -9.03 -3.93 34.06
C SER A 117 -10.03 -3.26 35.00
N GLY A 118 -10.02 -1.92 34.99
CA GLY A 118 -10.94 -1.04 35.71
C GLY A 118 -11.45 0.09 34.79
N ASP A 119 -12.12 1.09 35.37
CA ASP A 119 -12.67 2.22 34.61
C ASP A 119 -11.61 3.32 34.41
N CYS A 120 -10.93 3.71 35.50
CA CYS A 120 -9.91 4.76 35.53
C CYS A 120 -8.55 4.16 35.91
N PHE A 121 -7.50 4.55 35.20
CA PHE A 121 -6.14 4.10 35.54
C PHE A 121 -5.71 4.53 36.93
N ILE A 122 -5.91 5.81 37.27
CA ILE A 122 -5.47 6.38 38.57
C ILE A 122 -6.10 5.71 39.77
N GLU A 123 -7.30 5.14 39.65
CA GLU A 123 -7.98 4.43 40.72
C GLU A 123 -7.70 2.90 40.70
N ASN A 124 -7.41 2.37 39.52
CA ASN A 124 -7.20 0.94 39.37
C ASN A 124 -5.76 0.49 39.59
N PHE A 125 -4.79 1.31 39.19
CA PHE A 125 -3.37 0.98 39.33
C PHE A 125 -2.95 0.64 40.77
N PRO A 126 -3.38 1.39 41.83
CA PRO A 126 -3.06 1.02 43.19
C PRO A 126 -3.59 -0.34 43.64
N LYS A 127 -4.67 -0.84 43.01
CA LYS A 127 -5.33 -2.10 43.36
C LYS A 127 -4.68 -3.33 42.70
N GLN A 128 -3.77 -3.13 41.72
CA GLN A 128 -3.04 -4.21 41.06
C GLN A 128 -2.06 -4.89 42.05
N SER A 129 -1.72 -6.15 41.80
CA SER A 129 -0.67 -6.84 42.56
C SER A 129 0.70 -6.18 42.35
N ASP A 130 1.59 -6.36 43.31
CA ASP A 130 2.92 -5.72 43.25
C ASP A 130 3.76 -6.22 42.07
N ASP A 131 3.64 -7.51 41.72
CA ASP A 131 4.29 -8.08 40.52
C ASP A 131 3.80 -7.41 39.23
N VAL A 132 2.49 -7.21 39.09
CA VAL A 132 1.88 -6.55 37.92
C VAL A 132 2.29 -5.07 37.86
N LYS A 133 2.31 -4.37 39.00
CA LYS A 133 2.82 -2.99 39.10
C LYS A 133 4.28 -2.90 38.66
N GLY A 134 5.12 -3.81 39.17
CA GLY A 134 6.54 -3.84 38.82
C GLY A 134 6.78 -4.07 37.33
N TYR A 135 6.03 -5.01 36.73
CA TYR A 135 6.13 -5.29 35.29
C TYR A 135 5.59 -4.13 34.43
N PHE A 136 4.48 -3.51 34.85
CA PHE A 136 3.95 -2.29 34.22
C PHE A 136 4.99 -1.16 34.22
N GLU A 137 5.56 -0.83 35.42
CA GLU A 137 6.55 0.23 35.55
C GLU A 137 7.77 -0.03 34.68
N GLN A 138 8.25 -1.27 34.62
CA GLN A 138 9.35 -1.64 33.74
C GLN A 138 9.03 -1.34 32.27
N LYS A 139 7.88 -1.80 31.77
CA LYS A 139 7.45 -1.58 30.38
C LYS A 139 7.24 -0.10 30.08
N PHE A 140 6.57 0.60 30.99
CA PHE A 140 6.30 2.03 30.85
C PHE A 140 7.59 2.84 30.73
N TYR A 141 8.55 2.65 31.66
CA TYR A 141 9.80 3.40 31.60
C TYR A 141 10.75 2.96 30.51
N GLN A 142 10.66 1.74 29.98
CA GLN A 142 11.34 1.35 28.75
C GLN A 142 10.86 2.21 27.54
N ALA A 143 9.55 2.47 27.43
CA ALA A 143 9.01 3.33 26.38
C ALA A 143 9.40 4.81 26.62
N ILE A 144 9.38 5.29 27.87
CA ILE A 144 9.84 6.65 28.24
C ILE A 144 11.32 6.85 27.87
N GLU A 145 12.19 5.87 28.14
CA GLU A 145 13.61 5.96 27.77
C GLU A 145 13.79 6.08 26.25
N GLN A 146 12.99 5.34 25.44
CA GLN A 146 13.02 5.47 23.99
C GLN A 146 12.60 6.88 23.53
N LEU A 147 11.61 7.49 24.18
CA LEU A 147 11.17 8.86 23.91
C LEU A 147 12.26 9.88 24.28
N ASP A 148 12.92 9.72 25.42
CA ASP A 148 14.03 10.58 25.85
C ASP A 148 15.19 10.56 24.85
N ARG A 149 15.54 9.38 24.30
CA ARG A 149 16.52 9.24 23.21
C ARG A 149 16.11 10.00 21.93
N LYS A 150 14.83 10.28 21.75
CA LYS A 150 14.30 11.13 20.67
C LYS A 150 14.17 12.60 21.09
N GLY A 151 14.66 12.98 22.26
CA GLY A 151 14.60 14.34 22.80
C GLY A 151 13.19 14.76 23.25
N ILE A 152 12.38 13.81 23.74
CA ILE A 152 11.06 14.05 24.33
C ILE A 152 11.12 13.67 25.79
N LYS A 153 11.08 14.67 26.65
CA LYS A 153 10.96 14.45 28.07
C LYS A 153 9.49 14.14 28.39
N ALA A 154 9.21 12.93 28.83
CA ALA A 154 7.86 12.48 29.17
C ALA A 154 7.84 11.76 30.53
N ASP A 155 6.70 11.79 31.21
CA ASP A 155 6.45 10.99 32.41
C ASP A 155 4.96 10.64 32.52
N ARG A 156 4.62 9.79 33.46
CA ARG A 156 3.24 9.41 33.75
C ARG A 156 2.46 10.63 34.23
N PHE A 157 1.29 10.89 33.66
CA PHE A 157 0.49 12.09 33.80
C PHE A 157 0.23 12.50 35.27
N ASP A 158 0.11 11.53 36.18
CA ASP A 158 -0.14 11.72 37.61
C ASP A 158 1.13 12.08 38.43
N ARG A 159 2.30 12.05 37.78
CA ARG A 159 3.60 12.39 38.41
C ARG A 159 4.16 13.74 37.93
N ILE A 160 3.53 14.33 36.92
CA ILE A 160 3.99 15.59 36.35
C ILE A 160 3.56 16.76 37.19
N THR A 161 4.49 17.62 37.54
CA THR A 161 4.25 18.90 38.21
C THR A 161 4.28 20.09 37.26
N ASP A 162 5.03 19.97 36.16
CA ASP A 162 5.16 21.00 35.12
C ASP A 162 4.88 20.40 33.72
N PHE A 163 3.67 20.63 33.24
CA PHE A 163 3.21 20.20 31.93
C PHE A 163 3.77 21.07 30.78
N THR A 164 4.47 22.16 31.06
CA THR A 164 5.13 22.95 30.01
C THR A 164 6.46 22.33 29.59
N ALA A 165 7.13 21.62 30.48
CA ALA A 165 8.45 21.03 30.29
C ALA A 165 8.41 19.52 30.04
N THR A 166 7.32 18.84 30.39
CA THR A 166 7.21 17.38 30.38
C THR A 166 5.91 16.93 29.71
N VAL A 167 6.02 16.07 28.70
CA VAL A 167 4.87 15.51 27.98
C VAL A 167 4.17 14.46 28.86
N ALA A 168 2.86 14.57 28.96
CA ALA A 168 2.06 13.63 29.74
C ALA A 168 1.89 12.29 28.99
N ALA A 169 2.23 11.19 29.66
CA ALA A 169 1.96 9.84 29.20
C ALA A 169 0.86 9.20 30.06
N VAL A 170 -0.27 8.91 29.42
CA VAL A 170 -1.47 8.35 30.06
C VAL A 170 -1.61 6.87 29.68
N PRO A 171 -1.53 5.94 30.66
CA PRO A 171 -1.78 4.52 30.40
C PRO A 171 -3.26 4.27 30.12
N ILE A 172 -3.53 3.56 29.00
CA ILE A 172 -4.91 3.28 28.57
C ILE A 172 -5.05 1.85 28.01
N SER A 173 -6.27 1.38 27.99
CA SER A 173 -6.68 0.27 27.11
C SER A 173 -7.83 0.71 26.21
N ALA A 174 -7.54 0.90 24.94
CA ALA A 174 -8.59 1.17 23.95
C ALA A 174 -9.60 0.01 23.81
N LYS A 175 -9.26 -1.20 24.28
CA LYS A 175 -10.14 -2.37 24.25
C LYS A 175 -11.14 -2.38 25.40
N THR A 176 -10.70 -2.12 26.62
CA THR A 176 -11.54 -2.16 27.82
C THR A 176 -12.16 -0.80 28.17
N GLY A 177 -11.56 0.29 27.70
CA GLY A 177 -11.96 1.66 28.04
C GLY A 177 -11.21 2.25 29.22
N GLU A 178 -10.41 1.45 29.93
CA GLU A 178 -9.64 1.90 31.09
C GLU A 178 -8.68 3.02 30.70
N GLY A 179 -8.61 4.05 31.53
CA GLY A 179 -7.71 5.20 31.33
C GLY A 179 -8.18 6.23 30.29
N ILE A 180 -9.29 5.98 29.57
CA ILE A 180 -9.83 6.94 28.59
C ILE A 180 -10.33 8.22 29.28
N SER A 181 -10.97 8.12 30.43
CA SER A 181 -11.36 9.28 31.24
C SER A 181 -10.14 10.09 31.72
N ASP A 182 -9.06 9.40 32.12
CA ASP A 182 -7.80 10.03 32.51
C ASP A 182 -7.17 10.79 31.32
N LEU A 183 -7.18 10.18 30.12
CA LEU A 183 -6.70 10.82 28.89
C LEU A 183 -7.53 12.06 28.52
N LEU A 184 -8.86 11.95 28.54
CA LEU A 184 -9.75 13.07 28.20
C LEU A 184 -9.59 14.23 29.17
N MET A 185 -9.49 13.96 30.48
CA MET A 185 -9.23 15.00 31.48
C MET A 185 -7.88 15.69 31.28
N THR A 186 -6.84 14.92 30.95
CA THR A 186 -5.51 15.46 30.66
C THR A 186 -5.56 16.37 29.42
N LEU A 187 -6.22 15.93 28.34
CA LEU A 187 -6.40 16.73 27.11
C LEU A 187 -7.15 18.04 27.40
N ILE A 188 -8.28 17.98 28.11
CA ILE A 188 -9.08 19.17 28.41
C ILE A 188 -8.32 20.11 29.34
N GLY A 189 -7.61 19.56 30.31
CA GLY A 189 -6.77 20.36 31.22
C GLY A 189 -5.72 21.15 30.45
N LEU A 190 -5.03 20.49 29.53
CA LEU A 190 -4.03 21.14 28.67
C LEU A 190 -4.68 22.16 27.73
N ALA A 191 -5.80 21.82 27.09
CA ALA A 191 -6.52 22.73 26.19
C ALA A 191 -6.96 24.02 26.95
N GLN A 192 -7.54 23.90 28.12
CA GLN A 192 -8.00 25.04 28.91
C GLN A 192 -6.87 25.93 29.42
N VAL A 193 -5.67 25.36 29.65
CA VAL A 193 -4.52 26.10 30.14
C VAL A 193 -3.72 26.74 29.00
N PHE A 194 -3.43 25.98 27.94
CA PHE A 194 -2.51 26.42 26.89
C PHE A 194 -3.19 27.03 25.67
N LEU A 195 -4.46 26.72 25.42
CA LEU A 195 -5.18 27.15 24.21
C LEU A 195 -6.26 28.19 24.53
N LYS A 196 -6.33 28.70 25.76
CA LYS A 196 -7.40 29.62 26.20
C LYS A 196 -7.58 30.81 25.27
N ASP A 197 -6.49 31.40 24.79
CA ASP A 197 -6.52 32.56 23.90
C ASP A 197 -6.84 32.17 22.42
N GLN A 198 -6.69 30.91 22.05
CA GLN A 198 -6.98 30.38 20.72
C GLN A 198 -8.42 29.82 20.60
N LEU A 199 -9.10 29.61 21.75
CA LEU A 199 -10.48 29.09 21.76
C LEU A 199 -11.55 30.16 21.46
N VAL A 200 -11.16 31.35 21.04
CA VAL A 200 -12.07 32.44 20.65
C VAL A 200 -12.28 32.37 19.16
N SER A 201 -13.52 32.00 18.73
CA SER A 201 -13.88 31.98 17.31
C SER A 201 -13.87 33.38 16.72
N THR A 202 -13.26 33.55 15.56
CA THR A 202 -13.26 34.81 14.81
C THR A 202 -14.46 34.88 13.85
N GLU A 203 -14.71 36.04 13.25
CA GLU A 203 -15.70 36.16 12.18
C GLU A 203 -15.22 35.58 10.85
N LYS A 204 -13.92 35.36 10.70
CA LYS A 204 -13.32 34.79 9.48
C LYS A 204 -13.41 33.28 9.52
N SER A 205 -13.95 32.71 8.46
CA SER A 205 -14.01 31.26 8.31
C SER A 205 -12.69 30.72 7.77
N GLU A 206 -12.08 29.82 8.52
CA GLU A 206 -10.87 29.10 8.10
C GLU A 206 -11.02 27.60 8.31
N GLY A 207 -10.47 26.85 7.35
CA GLY A 207 -10.51 25.40 7.41
C GLY A 207 -9.45 24.76 6.49
N MET A 208 -9.44 23.45 6.46
CA MET A 208 -8.56 22.68 5.61
C MET A 208 -9.29 21.47 5.01
N ILE A 209 -8.97 21.15 3.77
CA ILE A 209 -9.47 19.98 3.09
C ILE A 209 -8.72 18.75 3.60
N LEU A 210 -9.45 17.82 4.20
CA LEU A 210 -8.88 16.52 4.64
C LEU A 210 -8.80 15.56 3.46
N GLU A 211 -9.87 15.51 2.66
CA GLU A 211 -10.00 14.54 1.59
C GLU A 211 -10.90 15.03 0.46
N VAL A 212 -10.60 14.58 -0.76
CA VAL A 212 -11.40 14.84 -1.96
C VAL A 212 -11.97 13.50 -2.42
N LYS A 213 -13.31 13.42 -2.55
CA LYS A 213 -14.04 12.17 -2.86
C LYS A 213 -15.02 12.36 -3.99
N GLU A 214 -15.13 11.38 -4.85
CA GLU A 214 -16.26 11.27 -5.78
C GLU A 214 -17.45 10.59 -5.08
N VAL A 215 -18.59 11.24 -5.06
CA VAL A 215 -19.82 10.71 -4.46
C VAL A 215 -20.90 10.57 -5.53
N ILE A 216 -21.45 9.36 -5.67
CA ILE A 216 -22.52 9.08 -6.64
C ILE A 216 -23.70 10.03 -6.41
N GLY A 217 -24.09 10.78 -7.46
CA GLY A 217 -25.20 11.73 -7.42
C GLY A 217 -24.85 13.14 -6.92
N LEU A 218 -23.68 13.36 -6.34
CA LEU A 218 -23.19 14.67 -5.91
C LEU A 218 -21.96 15.15 -6.70
N GLY A 219 -21.26 14.23 -7.38
CA GLY A 219 -20.00 14.49 -8.03
C GLY A 219 -18.85 14.57 -7.01
N ILE A 220 -17.84 15.36 -7.34
CA ILE A 220 -16.71 15.55 -6.43
C ILE A 220 -17.11 16.42 -5.25
N THR A 221 -16.81 15.94 -4.05
CA THR A 221 -17.04 16.60 -2.76
C THR A 221 -15.74 16.64 -1.98
N ILE A 222 -15.64 17.59 -1.07
CA ILE A 222 -14.50 17.71 -0.16
C ILE A 222 -14.95 17.45 1.27
N ASP A 223 -14.19 16.61 1.96
CA ASP A 223 -14.29 16.44 3.41
C ASP A 223 -13.33 17.43 4.06
N THR A 224 -13.86 18.32 4.90
CA THR A 224 -13.12 19.45 5.45
C THR A 224 -13.27 19.55 6.96
N VAL A 225 -12.26 20.11 7.62
CA VAL A 225 -12.35 20.60 8.99
C VAL A 225 -12.42 22.12 8.95
N ILE A 226 -13.45 22.67 9.59
CA ILE A 226 -13.54 24.10 9.86
C ILE A 226 -13.00 24.30 11.27
N HIS A 227 -11.87 24.98 11.40
CA HIS A 227 -11.21 25.20 12.68
C HIS A 227 -11.42 26.60 13.23
N ASP A 228 -11.87 27.57 12.42
CA ASP A 228 -12.30 28.88 12.86
C ASP A 228 -13.50 29.41 12.07
N GLY A 229 -14.30 30.26 12.67
CA GLY A 229 -15.46 30.93 12.07
C GLY A 229 -16.64 30.01 11.76
N SER A 230 -17.31 30.26 10.66
CA SER A 230 -18.46 29.47 10.18
C SER A 230 -18.57 29.45 8.66
N VAL A 231 -19.14 28.38 8.14
CA VAL A 231 -19.44 28.22 6.71
C VAL A 231 -20.95 28.10 6.50
N GLN A 232 -21.52 28.86 5.56
CA GLN A 232 -22.93 28.84 5.25
C GLN A 232 -23.16 28.34 3.82
N LYS A 233 -24.34 27.76 3.60
CA LYS A 233 -24.83 27.47 2.25
C LYS A 233 -24.93 28.77 1.44
N ASN A 234 -24.49 28.74 0.19
CA ASN A 234 -24.37 29.86 -0.75
C ASN A 234 -23.19 30.82 -0.47
N ASP A 235 -22.39 30.64 0.55
CA ASP A 235 -21.11 31.35 0.67
C ASP A 235 -20.18 31.03 -0.50
N TYR A 236 -19.26 31.91 -0.78
CA TYR A 236 -18.16 31.63 -1.71
C TYR A 236 -17.05 30.92 -0.95
N LEU A 237 -16.76 29.69 -1.37
CA LEU A 237 -15.65 28.88 -0.90
C LEU A 237 -14.41 29.24 -1.70
N ILE A 238 -13.37 29.69 -1.04
CA ILE A 238 -12.06 29.97 -1.60
C ILE A 238 -11.16 28.79 -1.20
N VAL A 239 -10.59 28.13 -2.19
CA VAL A 239 -9.63 27.05 -1.99
C VAL A 239 -8.27 27.56 -2.42
N GLY A 240 -7.30 27.54 -1.49
CA GLY A 240 -5.90 27.81 -1.79
C GLY A 240 -5.16 26.56 -2.27
N GLY A 241 -3.87 26.68 -2.55
CA GLY A 241 -3.03 25.58 -2.99
C GLY A 241 -2.58 25.70 -4.44
N LYS A 242 -2.19 24.57 -5.07
CA LYS A 242 -1.60 24.57 -6.43
C LYS A 242 -2.57 25.12 -7.51
N ASN A 243 -3.85 24.87 -7.35
CA ASN A 243 -4.90 25.35 -8.27
C ASN A 243 -5.92 26.16 -7.46
N PRO A 244 -5.63 27.41 -7.12
CA PRO A 244 -6.53 28.24 -6.34
C PRO A 244 -7.81 28.51 -7.10
N MET A 245 -8.94 28.47 -6.39
CA MET A 245 -10.25 28.62 -7.02
C MET A 245 -11.32 29.20 -6.09
N ILE A 246 -12.33 29.77 -6.68
CA ILE A 246 -13.54 30.21 -5.98
C ILE A 246 -14.73 29.37 -6.47
N ALA A 247 -15.50 28.83 -5.55
CA ALA A 247 -16.71 28.08 -5.84
C ALA A 247 -17.85 28.48 -4.92
N LYS A 248 -19.09 28.36 -5.37
CA LYS A 248 -20.27 28.63 -4.53
C LYS A 248 -20.69 27.34 -3.81
N VAL A 249 -20.79 27.38 -2.49
CA VAL A 249 -21.24 26.24 -1.68
C VAL A 249 -22.66 25.87 -2.04
N ARG A 250 -22.89 24.65 -2.55
CA ARG A 250 -24.22 24.13 -2.90
C ARG A 250 -24.89 23.43 -1.74
N ALA A 251 -24.11 22.61 -1.02
CA ALA A 251 -24.61 21.86 0.12
C ALA A 251 -23.51 21.66 1.17
N LEU A 252 -23.92 21.72 2.42
CA LEU A 252 -23.14 21.36 3.59
C LEU A 252 -23.78 20.12 4.22
N MET A 253 -22.99 19.11 4.50
CA MET A 253 -23.46 17.84 5.01
C MET A 253 -22.60 17.43 6.22
N MET A 254 -23.26 17.20 7.34
CA MET A 254 -22.62 16.75 8.58
C MET A 254 -23.03 15.32 8.91
N PRO A 255 -22.15 14.50 9.47
CA PRO A 255 -22.53 13.23 10.07
C PRO A 255 -23.41 13.49 11.31
N GLU A 256 -24.14 12.47 11.75
CA GLU A 256 -24.81 12.54 13.05
C GLU A 256 -23.76 12.64 14.18
N PRO A 257 -24.06 13.31 15.31
CA PRO A 257 -23.17 13.37 16.46
C PRO A 257 -22.67 11.98 16.88
N MET A 258 -21.42 11.87 17.32
CA MET A 258 -20.76 10.62 17.69
C MET A 258 -20.53 9.64 16.53
N ARG A 259 -20.84 10.02 15.30
CA ARG A 259 -20.57 9.22 14.09
C ARG A 259 -19.32 9.71 13.38
N ASP A 260 -18.61 8.76 12.79
CA ASP A 260 -17.44 9.07 11.97
C ASP A 260 -17.88 9.41 10.55
N MET A 261 -17.33 10.49 10.00
CA MET A 261 -17.65 10.97 8.65
C MET A 261 -17.33 9.92 7.55
N ARG A 262 -16.38 9.01 7.78
CA ARG A 262 -15.99 7.94 6.83
C ARG A 262 -17.04 6.84 6.69
N THR A 263 -17.65 6.45 7.82
CA THR A 263 -18.55 5.29 7.89
C THR A 263 -20.03 5.67 7.80
N GLU A 264 -20.34 6.96 7.92
CA GLU A 264 -21.73 7.43 7.89
C GLU A 264 -22.28 7.39 6.46
N LYS A 265 -23.41 6.69 6.30
CA LYS A 265 -24.16 6.64 5.04
C LYS A 265 -25.24 7.70 4.94
N LYS A 266 -25.66 8.25 6.09
CA LYS A 266 -26.72 9.26 6.17
C LYS A 266 -26.14 10.57 6.68
N PHE A 267 -25.91 11.49 5.78
CA PHE A 267 -25.51 12.84 6.13
C PHE A 267 -26.77 13.72 6.28
N LYS A 268 -26.76 14.57 7.29
CA LYS A 268 -27.77 15.59 7.46
C LYS A 268 -27.31 16.85 6.74
N THR A 269 -28.11 17.33 5.79
CA THR A 269 -27.89 18.64 5.16
C THR A 269 -28.16 19.74 6.18
N VAL A 270 -27.24 20.69 6.30
CA VAL A 270 -27.33 21.84 7.20
C VAL A 270 -27.12 23.13 6.41
N ASP A 271 -27.62 24.24 6.91
CA ASP A 271 -27.46 25.53 6.25
C ASP A 271 -26.22 26.29 6.73
N ILE A 272 -25.76 26.00 7.96
CA ILE A 272 -24.57 26.62 8.56
C ILE A 272 -23.81 25.60 9.42
N VAL A 273 -22.47 25.70 9.40
CA VAL A 273 -21.55 24.92 10.23
C VAL A 273 -20.61 25.87 10.94
N TYR A 274 -20.46 25.71 12.23
CA TYR A 274 -19.54 26.49 13.07
C TYR A 274 -18.29 25.67 13.39
N ALA A 275 -17.17 26.34 13.61
CA ALA A 275 -15.94 25.71 14.12
C ALA A 275 -16.13 25.22 15.59
N ALA A 276 -15.46 24.13 16.02
CA ALA A 276 -14.66 23.20 15.22
C ALA A 276 -15.55 22.04 14.76
N ALA A 277 -15.64 21.83 13.46
CA ALA A 277 -16.51 20.79 12.91
C ALA A 277 -15.93 20.14 11.66
N GLY A 278 -16.20 18.83 11.49
CA GLY A 278 -15.99 18.13 10.25
C GLY A 278 -17.22 18.24 9.34
N VAL A 279 -17.05 18.68 8.11
CA VAL A 279 -18.15 18.89 7.16
C VAL A 279 -17.78 18.42 5.76
N LYS A 280 -18.73 17.79 5.09
CA LYS A 280 -18.65 17.47 3.66
C LYS A 280 -19.26 18.63 2.88
N ILE A 281 -18.48 19.23 1.98
CA ILE A 281 -18.89 20.36 1.16
C ILE A 281 -19.04 19.90 -0.29
N ALA A 282 -20.19 20.20 -0.90
CA ALA A 282 -20.40 20.05 -2.33
C ALA A 282 -20.44 21.45 -2.99
N ALA A 283 -19.59 21.63 -3.99
CA ALA A 283 -19.51 22.86 -4.80
C ALA A 283 -19.10 22.51 -6.23
N PRO A 284 -19.34 23.36 -7.23
CA PRO A 284 -18.90 23.12 -8.60
C PRO A 284 -17.39 23.34 -8.75
N GLY A 285 -16.76 22.58 -9.65
CA GLY A 285 -15.35 22.79 -10.05
C GLY A 285 -14.31 22.27 -9.07
N LEU A 286 -14.68 21.38 -8.14
CA LEU A 286 -13.76 20.78 -7.16
C LEU A 286 -12.83 19.69 -7.76
N ASP A 287 -12.85 19.49 -9.09
CA ASP A 287 -12.13 18.41 -9.77
C ASP A 287 -10.60 18.50 -9.64
N ASN A 288 -10.08 19.73 -9.49
CA ASN A 288 -8.65 20.00 -9.44
C ASN A 288 -8.14 20.42 -8.03
N VAL A 289 -8.99 20.26 -7.04
CA VAL A 289 -8.66 20.64 -5.66
C VAL A 289 -7.83 19.58 -5.00
N THR A 290 -6.83 20.00 -4.22
CA THR A 290 -5.89 19.10 -3.55
C THR A 290 -6.24 18.97 -2.07
N ALA A 291 -6.24 17.76 -1.54
CA ALA A 291 -6.35 17.57 -0.09
C ALA A 291 -5.13 18.18 0.62
N GLY A 292 -5.35 18.77 1.80
CA GLY A 292 -4.35 19.59 2.49
C GLY A 292 -4.40 21.07 2.10
N SER A 293 -5.19 21.43 1.07
CA SER A 293 -5.40 22.85 0.73
C SER A 293 -6.17 23.59 1.82
N PRO A 294 -5.75 24.81 2.17
CA PRO A 294 -6.51 25.67 3.07
C PRO A 294 -7.78 26.15 2.38
N ILE A 295 -8.83 26.33 3.16
CA ILE A 295 -10.07 26.94 2.70
C ILE A 295 -10.42 28.14 3.55
N ARG A 296 -11.00 29.14 2.89
CA ARG A 296 -11.67 30.29 3.51
C ARG A 296 -13.04 30.47 2.89
N THR A 297 -13.93 31.20 3.52
CA THR A 297 -15.21 31.57 2.92
C THR A 297 -15.46 33.06 2.98
N ALA A 298 -16.22 33.54 2.00
CA ALA A 298 -16.64 34.93 1.90
C ALA A 298 -18.15 35.01 1.57
N LYS A 299 -18.79 36.09 1.98
CA LYS A 299 -20.22 36.31 1.66
C LYS A 299 -20.43 36.96 0.29
N THR A 300 -19.44 37.69 -0.18
CA THR A 300 -19.50 38.37 -1.50
C THR A 300 -18.38 37.86 -2.40
N PHE A 301 -18.57 37.95 -3.72
CA PHE A 301 -17.56 37.53 -4.68
C PHE A 301 -16.31 38.44 -4.64
N GLU A 302 -16.49 39.73 -4.40
CA GLU A 302 -15.38 40.70 -4.29
C GLU A 302 -14.46 40.41 -3.10
N GLU A 303 -15.03 39.98 -1.96
CA GLU A 303 -14.26 39.51 -0.81
C GLU A 303 -13.53 38.22 -1.14
N ALA A 304 -14.18 37.30 -1.87
CA ALA A 304 -13.59 36.04 -2.27
C ALA A 304 -12.37 36.23 -3.19
N GLU A 305 -12.41 37.16 -4.14
CA GLU A 305 -11.27 37.50 -5.02
C GLU A 305 -10.10 38.02 -4.21
N LYS A 306 -10.32 38.91 -3.23
CA LYS A 306 -9.25 39.43 -2.37
C LYS A 306 -8.60 38.33 -1.53
N LEU A 307 -9.42 37.45 -0.94
CA LEU A 307 -8.91 36.33 -0.15
C LEU A 307 -8.14 35.33 -1.02
N LEU A 308 -8.54 35.13 -2.29
CA LEU A 308 -7.82 34.29 -3.24
C LEU A 308 -6.42 34.86 -3.52
N GLU A 309 -6.31 36.15 -3.79
CA GLU A 309 -5.02 36.84 -4.01
C GLU A 309 -4.10 36.77 -2.78
N GLU A 310 -4.67 36.80 -1.57
CA GLU A 310 -3.91 36.63 -0.33
C GLU A 310 -3.37 35.18 -0.21
N MET A 311 -4.23 34.19 -0.49
CA MET A 311 -3.87 32.77 -0.41
C MET A 311 -2.87 32.32 -1.48
N GLU A 312 -2.90 32.92 -2.69
CA GLU A 312 -1.93 32.63 -3.76
C GLU A 312 -0.49 32.99 -3.39
N LYS A 313 -0.32 33.97 -2.50
CA LYS A 313 1.01 34.40 -2.04
C LYS A 313 1.64 33.48 -0.99
N GLU A 314 0.86 32.55 -0.46
CA GLU A 314 1.26 31.67 0.67
C GLU A 314 1.74 30.27 0.23
N VAL A 315 1.76 29.92 -1.09
CA VAL A 315 1.89 28.52 -1.55
C VAL A 315 3.29 28.12 -2.02
N GLU A 316 3.81 26.98 -1.50
CA GLU A 316 4.92 26.19 -2.07
C GLU A 316 4.41 24.95 -2.85
N GLU A 317 5.03 24.65 -3.99
CA GLU A 317 4.57 23.66 -4.98
C GLU A 317 4.92 22.19 -4.63
N VAL A 318 4.01 21.26 -4.92
CA VAL A 318 4.27 19.82 -5.01
C VAL A 318 3.94 19.33 -6.43
N GLU A 319 4.95 18.87 -7.17
CA GLU A 319 4.77 18.28 -8.50
C GLU A 319 4.50 16.77 -8.47
N ILE A 320 3.53 16.30 -9.27
CA ILE A 320 3.35 14.89 -9.62
C ILE A 320 4.05 14.67 -10.96
N ILE A 321 5.14 13.90 -10.96
CA ILE A 321 5.87 13.51 -12.17
C ILE A 321 5.18 12.28 -12.76
N THR A 322 4.83 12.33 -14.05
CA THR A 322 4.32 11.19 -14.82
C THR A 322 5.37 10.77 -15.85
N ASP A 323 5.61 9.47 -15.93
CA ASP A 323 6.54 8.85 -16.87
C ASP A 323 5.83 8.51 -18.20
N GLU A 324 6.59 8.38 -19.30
CA GLU A 324 6.02 7.95 -20.58
C GLU A 324 5.52 6.49 -20.53
N GLU A 325 6.15 5.63 -19.73
CA GLU A 325 5.75 4.24 -19.43
C GLU A 325 5.71 4.02 -17.93
N GLY A 326 4.79 3.20 -17.46
CA GLY A 326 4.71 2.87 -16.04
C GLY A 326 3.33 2.36 -15.60
N LEU A 327 3.17 2.24 -14.30
CA LEU A 327 1.96 1.78 -13.65
C LEU A 327 0.80 2.78 -13.83
N ILE A 328 -0.41 2.26 -13.94
CA ILE A 328 -1.64 3.04 -13.85
C ILE A 328 -2.23 2.85 -12.47
N LEU A 329 -2.32 3.93 -11.70
CA LEU A 329 -2.81 3.92 -10.33
C LEU A 329 -4.18 4.58 -10.23
N LYS A 330 -5.11 3.94 -9.51
CA LYS A 330 -6.45 4.45 -9.23
C LYS A 330 -6.77 4.36 -7.75
N ALA A 331 -7.44 5.36 -7.20
CA ALA A 331 -7.93 5.33 -5.83
C ALA A 331 -9.26 6.07 -5.70
N ASP A 332 -10.00 5.79 -4.63
CA ASP A 332 -11.27 6.46 -4.32
C ASP A 332 -11.07 7.91 -3.85
N THR A 333 -9.92 8.20 -3.23
CA THR A 333 -9.58 9.50 -2.65
C THR A 333 -8.16 9.92 -3.01
N LEU A 334 -7.86 11.22 -2.90
CA LEU A 334 -6.51 11.72 -3.13
C LEU A 334 -5.51 11.17 -2.08
N GLY A 335 -5.92 11.05 -0.82
CA GLY A 335 -5.06 10.50 0.23
C GLY A 335 -4.71 9.03 -0.02
N SER A 336 -5.66 8.24 -0.51
CA SER A 336 -5.44 6.86 -0.95
C SER A 336 -4.49 6.81 -2.16
N LEU A 337 -4.63 7.76 -3.11
CA LEU A 337 -3.75 7.86 -4.27
C LEU A 337 -2.32 8.22 -3.87
N GLU A 338 -2.14 9.17 -2.95
CA GLU A 338 -0.83 9.55 -2.40
C GLU A 338 -0.16 8.37 -1.66
N ALA A 339 -0.95 7.54 -0.97
CA ALA A 339 -0.45 6.31 -0.37
C ALA A 339 0.07 5.32 -1.42
N LEU A 340 -0.68 5.12 -2.53
CA LEU A 340 -0.21 4.31 -3.65
C LEU A 340 1.07 4.87 -4.27
N LEU A 341 1.15 6.18 -4.51
CA LEU A 341 2.34 6.84 -5.02
C LEU A 341 3.56 6.64 -4.11
N THR A 342 3.35 6.66 -2.80
CA THR A 342 4.42 6.41 -1.82
C THR A 342 4.91 4.95 -1.85
N ILE A 343 3.98 3.99 -1.98
CA ILE A 343 4.29 2.55 -2.05
C ILE A 343 5.05 2.21 -3.33
N PHE A 344 4.57 2.73 -4.46
CA PHE A 344 5.13 2.43 -5.79
C PHE A 344 6.17 3.46 -6.27
N LYS A 345 6.75 4.25 -5.35
CA LYS A 345 7.75 5.32 -5.67
C LYS A 345 8.98 4.83 -6.43
N ASP A 346 9.36 3.55 -6.26
CA ASP A 346 10.51 2.93 -6.92
C ASP A 346 10.15 2.36 -8.32
N HIS A 347 8.87 2.50 -8.73
CA HIS A 347 8.38 2.11 -10.04
C HIS A 347 8.00 3.35 -10.86
N PRO A 348 8.20 3.35 -12.18
CA PRO A 348 7.71 4.43 -13.03
C PRO A 348 6.17 4.44 -13.02
N ILE A 349 5.59 5.62 -12.94
CA ILE A 349 4.14 5.84 -12.87
C ILE A 349 3.71 6.65 -14.07
N ARG A 350 2.89 6.04 -14.93
CA ARG A 350 2.37 6.68 -16.14
C ARG A 350 1.15 7.55 -15.85
N GLU A 351 0.23 7.07 -15.05
CA GLU A 351 -1.00 7.79 -14.72
C GLU A 351 -1.45 7.47 -13.29
N ALA A 352 -1.84 8.50 -12.53
CA ALA A 352 -2.37 8.36 -11.18
C ALA A 352 -3.59 9.28 -11.03
N THR A 353 -4.79 8.70 -10.86
CA THR A 353 -6.04 9.46 -10.85
C THR A 353 -7.04 8.92 -9.83
N ILE A 354 -8.01 9.78 -9.45
CA ILE A 354 -9.09 9.44 -8.52
C ILE A 354 -10.29 8.90 -9.30
N GLY A 355 -11.05 8.02 -8.67
CA GLY A 355 -12.32 7.49 -9.18
C GLY A 355 -12.29 6.01 -9.52
N SER A 356 -13.34 5.52 -10.17
CA SER A 356 -13.47 4.14 -10.61
C SER A 356 -12.57 3.84 -11.81
N ILE A 357 -12.11 2.58 -11.92
CA ILE A 357 -11.34 2.14 -13.10
C ILE A 357 -12.24 2.16 -14.32
N SER A 358 -11.76 2.81 -15.38
CA SER A 358 -12.45 2.99 -16.66
C SER A 358 -11.76 2.27 -17.82
N LYS A 359 -12.41 2.20 -18.98
CA LYS A 359 -11.78 1.68 -20.22
C LYS A 359 -10.55 2.51 -20.64
N LYS A 360 -10.55 3.82 -20.33
CA LYS A 360 -9.42 4.70 -20.62
C LYS A 360 -8.16 4.24 -19.87
N ASP A 361 -8.30 3.86 -18.60
CA ASP A 361 -7.18 3.42 -17.78
C ASP A 361 -6.59 2.10 -18.31
N VAL A 362 -7.46 1.19 -18.78
CA VAL A 362 -7.04 -0.06 -19.44
C VAL A 362 -6.29 0.24 -20.75
N MET A 363 -6.77 1.19 -21.56
CA MET A 363 -6.09 1.61 -22.79
C MET A 363 -4.73 2.26 -22.47
N SER A 364 -4.65 3.08 -21.43
CA SER A 364 -3.37 3.67 -20.98
C SER A 364 -2.36 2.59 -20.57
N ALA A 365 -2.81 1.50 -19.92
CA ALA A 365 -1.96 0.38 -19.55
C ALA A 365 -1.52 -0.45 -20.78
N GLU A 366 -2.37 -0.57 -21.82
CA GLU A 366 -2.07 -1.31 -23.04
C GLU A 366 -0.91 -0.69 -23.83
N VAL A 367 -0.79 0.63 -23.84
CA VAL A 367 0.25 1.38 -24.57
C VAL A 367 1.65 1.08 -24.03
N ASN A 368 1.80 0.57 -22.81
CA ASN A 368 3.10 0.19 -22.27
C ASN A 368 3.73 -0.94 -23.10
N THR A 369 5.00 -0.78 -23.46
CA THR A 369 5.75 -1.81 -24.17
C THR A 369 6.24 -2.90 -23.23
N ASN A 370 6.56 -2.53 -21.99
CA ASN A 370 6.95 -3.48 -20.95
C ASN A 370 5.73 -4.22 -20.38
N TYR A 371 5.75 -5.55 -20.48
CA TYR A 371 4.67 -6.40 -19.96
C TYR A 371 4.40 -6.24 -18.46
N LEU A 372 5.42 -5.91 -17.68
CA LEU A 372 5.29 -5.68 -16.22
C LEU A 372 4.52 -4.40 -15.86
N TYR A 373 4.25 -3.53 -16.84
CA TYR A 373 3.41 -2.34 -16.67
C TYR A 373 2.03 -2.47 -17.30
N LYS A 374 1.68 -3.64 -17.84
CA LYS A 374 0.33 -3.94 -18.38
C LYS A 374 -0.65 -4.30 -17.26
N ILE A 375 -0.75 -3.38 -16.31
CA ILE A 375 -1.54 -3.52 -15.08
C ILE A 375 -2.19 -2.19 -14.71
N VAL A 376 -3.42 -2.26 -14.17
CA VAL A 376 -4.09 -1.16 -13.50
C VAL A 376 -4.28 -1.54 -12.03
N ILE A 377 -3.76 -0.73 -11.13
CA ILE A 377 -3.80 -0.96 -9.70
C ILE A 377 -4.85 -0.03 -9.09
N GLY A 378 -5.89 -0.60 -8.48
CA GLY A 378 -7.00 0.12 -7.87
C GLY A 378 -7.08 -0.11 -6.36
N PHE A 379 -6.94 0.95 -5.57
CA PHE A 379 -7.14 0.92 -4.13
C PHE A 379 -8.48 1.56 -3.78
N ASN A 380 -9.38 0.82 -3.11
CA ASN A 380 -10.78 1.20 -2.87
C ASN A 380 -11.51 1.64 -4.15
N SER A 381 -11.03 1.25 -5.31
CA SER A 381 -11.55 1.65 -6.61
C SER A 381 -12.23 0.45 -7.28
N SER A 382 -13.46 0.63 -7.73
CA SER A 382 -14.26 -0.40 -8.40
C SER A 382 -14.12 -0.34 -9.92
N SER A 383 -14.46 -1.44 -10.59
CA SER A 383 -14.60 -1.50 -12.05
C SER A 383 -15.93 -2.15 -12.43
N THR A 384 -16.51 -1.74 -13.54
CA THR A 384 -17.71 -2.38 -14.08
C THR A 384 -17.36 -3.71 -14.78
N GLU A 385 -18.34 -4.60 -14.93
CA GLU A 385 -18.15 -5.87 -15.65
C GLU A 385 -17.62 -5.66 -17.08
N ASP A 386 -18.10 -4.63 -17.78
CA ASP A 386 -17.64 -4.25 -19.12
C ASP A 386 -16.14 -3.89 -19.14
N VAL A 387 -15.64 -3.20 -18.11
CA VAL A 387 -14.22 -2.83 -17.99
C VAL A 387 -13.38 -4.08 -17.70
N GLN A 388 -13.87 -4.98 -16.85
CA GLN A 388 -13.19 -6.24 -16.53
C GLN A 388 -13.08 -7.15 -17.78
N MET A 389 -14.15 -7.26 -18.57
CA MET A 389 -14.12 -8.00 -19.83
C MET A 389 -13.13 -7.37 -20.81
N TYR A 390 -13.18 -6.05 -20.97
CA TYR A 390 -12.28 -5.32 -21.85
C TYR A 390 -10.81 -5.49 -21.46
N ALA A 391 -10.49 -5.40 -20.17
CA ALA A 391 -9.14 -5.62 -19.66
C ALA A 391 -8.64 -7.05 -19.94
N LYS A 392 -9.54 -8.05 -19.80
CA LYS A 392 -9.22 -9.45 -20.12
C LYS A 392 -8.93 -9.65 -21.60
N ASP A 393 -9.72 -9.03 -22.48
CA ASP A 393 -9.54 -9.13 -23.94
C ASP A 393 -8.21 -8.49 -24.37
N MET A 394 -7.80 -7.38 -23.72
CA MET A 394 -6.53 -6.69 -23.94
C MET A 394 -5.35 -7.30 -23.18
N ASN A 395 -5.58 -8.38 -22.42
CA ASN A 395 -4.58 -9.01 -21.56
C ASN A 395 -3.93 -8.04 -20.57
N ILE A 396 -4.72 -7.12 -20.01
CA ILE A 396 -4.33 -6.19 -18.96
C ILE A 396 -4.79 -6.73 -17.61
N LYS A 397 -3.88 -6.77 -16.65
CA LYS A 397 -4.21 -7.16 -15.28
C LYS A 397 -4.94 -6.03 -14.56
N LEU A 398 -6.09 -6.31 -13.96
CA LEU A 398 -6.71 -5.44 -12.98
C LEU A 398 -6.42 -6.00 -11.58
N LEU A 399 -5.78 -5.20 -10.76
CA LEU A 399 -5.48 -5.52 -9.37
C LEU A 399 -6.28 -4.55 -8.49
N GLN A 400 -7.25 -5.07 -7.74
CA GLN A 400 -8.15 -4.26 -6.94
C GLN A 400 -8.25 -4.82 -5.53
N SER A 401 -8.08 -3.95 -4.53
CA SER A 401 -8.24 -4.31 -3.12
C SER A 401 -8.71 -3.09 -2.32
N ASP A 402 -9.44 -3.37 -1.24
CA ASP A 402 -9.82 -2.42 -0.20
C ASP A 402 -8.85 -2.48 1.01
N VAL A 403 -7.83 -3.35 0.94
CA VAL A 403 -6.77 -3.48 1.94
C VAL A 403 -5.41 -3.26 1.28
N ILE A 404 -4.70 -2.22 1.71
CA ILE A 404 -3.46 -1.78 1.05
C ILE A 404 -2.34 -2.84 1.14
N TYR A 405 -2.23 -3.58 2.25
CA TYR A 405 -1.25 -4.66 2.40
C TYR A 405 -1.47 -5.79 1.41
N ARG A 406 -2.74 -6.18 1.24
CA ARG A 406 -3.11 -7.22 0.29
C ARG A 406 -2.82 -6.79 -1.14
N LEU A 407 -3.01 -5.50 -1.46
CA LEU A 407 -2.71 -4.96 -2.78
C LEU A 407 -1.22 -5.08 -3.11
N ILE A 408 -0.34 -4.84 -2.13
CA ILE A 408 1.12 -4.98 -2.26
C ILE A 408 1.48 -6.46 -2.47
N GLU A 409 0.99 -7.36 -1.61
CA GLU A 409 1.24 -8.80 -1.70
C GLU A 409 0.79 -9.38 -3.06
N ASP A 410 -0.42 -9.00 -3.50
CA ASP A 410 -0.98 -9.45 -4.78
C ASP A 410 -0.18 -8.90 -5.98
N TYR A 411 0.38 -7.68 -5.89
CA TYR A 411 1.25 -7.09 -6.91
C TYR A 411 2.59 -7.83 -6.98
N ASP A 412 3.24 -8.05 -5.86
CA ASP A 412 4.52 -8.75 -5.79
C ASP A 412 4.39 -10.17 -6.35
N GLN A 413 3.33 -10.88 -5.97
CA GLN A 413 3.05 -12.22 -6.50
C GLN A 413 2.81 -12.19 -8.01
N TRP A 414 2.06 -11.19 -8.52
CA TRP A 414 1.81 -11.07 -9.95
C TRP A 414 3.10 -10.77 -10.74
N ILE A 415 3.99 -9.92 -10.21
CA ILE A 415 5.30 -9.65 -10.83
C ILE A 415 6.13 -10.95 -10.94
N GLU A 416 6.21 -11.72 -9.85
CA GLU A 416 6.93 -12.99 -9.85
C GLU A 416 6.35 -13.97 -10.91
N ASP A 417 5.02 -14.09 -10.95
CA ASP A 417 4.32 -14.97 -11.91
C ASP A 417 4.57 -14.53 -13.38
N GLU A 418 4.53 -13.23 -13.67
CA GLU A 418 4.79 -12.71 -15.02
C GLU A 418 6.25 -12.85 -15.43
N GLU A 419 7.19 -12.57 -14.53
CA GLU A 419 8.61 -12.83 -14.79
C GLU A 419 8.88 -14.31 -15.08
N GLU A 420 8.22 -15.22 -14.34
CA GLU A 420 8.35 -16.66 -14.62
C GLU A 420 7.79 -17.05 -15.97
N LYS A 421 6.65 -16.50 -16.39
CA LYS A 421 6.07 -16.73 -17.71
C LYS A 421 6.98 -16.23 -18.83
N ILE A 422 7.56 -15.04 -18.67
CA ILE A 422 8.51 -14.47 -19.64
C ILE A 422 9.73 -15.39 -19.77
N LYS A 423 10.33 -15.78 -18.65
CA LYS A 423 11.49 -16.68 -18.61
C LYS A 423 11.19 -18.06 -19.22
N LYS A 424 10.00 -18.62 -18.97
CA LYS A 424 9.56 -19.86 -19.61
C LYS A 424 9.46 -19.73 -21.12
N LYS A 425 8.84 -18.65 -21.63
CA LYS A 425 8.74 -18.38 -23.07
C LYS A 425 10.10 -18.20 -23.73
N GLU A 426 11.04 -17.51 -23.07
CA GLU A 426 12.42 -17.38 -23.57
C GLU A 426 13.09 -18.74 -23.76
N ILE A 427 12.87 -19.68 -22.83
CA ILE A 427 13.47 -21.03 -22.89
C ILE A 427 12.75 -21.92 -23.89
N GLU A 428 11.44 -21.78 -24.10
CA GLU A 428 10.68 -22.59 -25.05
C GLU A 428 11.18 -22.45 -26.50
N GLY A 429 11.72 -21.29 -26.86
CA GLY A 429 12.31 -21.02 -28.17
C GLY A 429 13.76 -21.52 -28.35
N LEU A 430 14.41 -21.98 -27.27
CA LEU A 430 15.80 -22.45 -27.33
C LEU A 430 15.90 -23.95 -27.59
N THR A 431 17.06 -24.38 -28.14
CA THR A 431 17.41 -25.78 -28.25
C THR A 431 17.52 -26.41 -26.87
N ARG A 432 16.67 -27.40 -26.55
CA ARG A 432 16.63 -28.05 -25.25
C ARG A 432 17.76 -29.08 -25.11
N PRO A 433 18.36 -29.24 -23.91
CA PRO A 433 19.40 -30.26 -23.70
C PRO A 433 18.83 -31.67 -23.79
N ALA A 434 19.34 -32.46 -24.72
CA ALA A 434 19.01 -33.88 -24.86
C ALA A 434 20.22 -34.73 -25.21
N GLU A 435 20.34 -35.88 -24.54
CA GLU A 435 21.24 -36.97 -24.84
C GLU A 435 20.42 -38.08 -25.52
N ILE A 436 20.90 -38.57 -26.63
CA ILE A 436 20.22 -39.52 -27.52
C ILE A 436 21.08 -40.76 -27.64
N LYS A 437 20.69 -41.85 -27.01
CA LYS A 437 21.35 -43.14 -27.15
C LYS A 437 20.72 -43.93 -28.28
N LEU A 438 21.48 -44.15 -29.33
CA LEU A 438 21.03 -44.94 -30.47
C LEU A 438 20.92 -46.42 -30.07
N ILE A 439 19.82 -47.07 -30.49
CA ILE A 439 19.55 -48.47 -30.14
C ILE A 439 20.10 -49.38 -31.25
N PRO A 440 21.09 -50.24 -30.96
CA PRO A 440 21.64 -51.15 -31.97
C PRO A 440 20.57 -52.07 -32.57
N GLY A 441 20.66 -52.29 -33.90
CA GLY A 441 19.70 -53.11 -34.62
C GLY A 441 18.33 -52.47 -34.88
N SER A 442 18.17 -51.19 -34.57
CA SER A 442 16.92 -50.43 -34.81
C SER A 442 17.04 -49.41 -35.95
N VAL A 443 17.90 -49.66 -36.92
CA VAL A 443 18.03 -48.83 -38.13
C VAL A 443 16.93 -49.19 -39.14
N PHE A 444 15.98 -48.30 -39.34
CA PHE A 444 14.89 -48.46 -40.32
C PHE A 444 15.30 -47.97 -41.72
N ARG A 445 16.18 -46.94 -41.75
CA ARG A 445 16.73 -46.37 -42.99
C ARG A 445 18.12 -45.79 -42.69
N ALA A 446 19.13 -46.16 -43.46
CA ALA A 446 20.51 -45.80 -43.16
C ALA A 446 20.91 -44.37 -43.58
N SER A 447 20.23 -43.76 -44.57
CA SER A 447 20.58 -42.41 -45.07
C SER A 447 19.39 -41.70 -45.71
N ASP A 448 19.47 -40.41 -45.77
CA ASP A 448 18.69 -39.38 -46.51
C ASP A 448 17.15 -39.46 -46.42
N PRO A 449 16.53 -39.10 -45.36
CA PRO A 449 17.09 -38.98 -44.01
C PRO A 449 17.31 -40.36 -43.37
N ALA A 450 18.30 -40.49 -42.52
CA ALA A 450 18.50 -41.70 -41.72
C ALA A 450 17.39 -41.81 -40.66
N ILE A 451 16.81 -43.02 -40.48
CA ILE A 451 15.78 -43.29 -39.47
C ILE A 451 16.27 -44.39 -38.54
N ILE A 452 16.37 -44.07 -37.27
CA ILE A 452 16.90 -44.99 -36.25
C ILE A 452 16.13 -44.85 -34.93
N GLY A 453 15.96 -45.96 -34.22
CA GLY A 453 15.41 -45.99 -32.88
C GLY A 453 16.43 -45.48 -31.85
N CYS A 454 15.98 -44.72 -30.90
CA CYS A 454 16.80 -44.19 -29.83
C CYS A 454 16.04 -44.10 -28.52
N GLU A 455 16.79 -44.00 -27.44
CA GLU A 455 16.32 -43.63 -26.09
C GLU A 455 16.78 -42.22 -25.77
N VAL A 456 15.86 -41.41 -25.28
CA VAL A 456 16.10 -39.98 -24.99
C VAL A 456 16.33 -39.76 -23.49
N TYR A 457 17.30 -38.91 -23.17
CA TYR A 457 17.54 -38.39 -21.84
C TYR A 457 17.65 -36.86 -21.91
N GLY A 458 16.74 -36.15 -21.25
CA GLY A 458 16.50 -34.70 -21.40
C GLY A 458 15.21 -34.45 -22.20
N LEU A 459 15.17 -33.38 -22.98
CA LEU A 459 14.02 -32.99 -23.81
C LEU A 459 14.47 -32.79 -25.27
N LEU A 460 13.97 -33.63 -26.17
CA LEU A 460 14.30 -33.59 -27.59
C LEU A 460 13.14 -33.04 -28.41
N LYS A 461 13.44 -32.08 -29.29
CA LYS A 461 12.46 -31.52 -30.23
C LYS A 461 12.91 -31.67 -31.69
N PRO A 462 11.99 -31.78 -32.64
CA PRO A 462 12.31 -31.67 -34.06
C PRO A 462 13.00 -30.35 -34.38
N GLY A 463 13.89 -30.33 -35.35
CA GLY A 463 14.69 -29.16 -35.72
C GLY A 463 16.00 -29.02 -34.95
N SER A 464 16.23 -29.82 -33.90
CA SER A 464 17.47 -29.77 -33.14
C SER A 464 18.65 -30.29 -33.92
N ASP A 465 19.75 -29.53 -33.97
CA ASP A 465 21.04 -30.00 -34.50
C ASP A 465 21.70 -30.95 -33.50
N LEU A 466 22.49 -31.88 -33.99
CA LEU A 466 23.13 -32.92 -33.19
C LEU A 466 24.65 -32.89 -33.29
N ILE A 467 25.30 -33.16 -32.17
CA ILE A 467 26.75 -33.37 -32.07
C ILE A 467 27.05 -34.73 -31.44
N LYS A 468 28.22 -35.23 -31.74
CA LYS A 468 28.82 -36.41 -31.10
C LYS A 468 29.56 -36.04 -29.80
N ASP A 469 29.96 -37.04 -29.05
CA ASP A 469 30.86 -36.87 -27.87
C ASP A 469 32.25 -36.26 -28.23
N SER A 470 32.64 -36.35 -29.51
CA SER A 470 33.84 -35.67 -30.05
C SER A 470 33.63 -34.19 -30.35
N GLY A 471 32.42 -33.65 -30.23
CA GLY A 471 32.05 -32.28 -30.63
C GLY A 471 31.77 -32.11 -32.14
N GLN A 472 31.91 -33.16 -32.94
CA GLN A 472 31.63 -33.11 -34.38
C GLN A 472 30.13 -33.10 -34.64
N LYS A 473 29.68 -32.33 -35.64
CA LYS A 473 28.27 -32.33 -36.08
C LYS A 473 27.85 -33.71 -36.59
N ALA A 474 26.65 -34.13 -36.16
CA ALA A 474 26.08 -35.43 -36.49
C ALA A 474 24.79 -35.36 -37.35
N GLY A 475 24.34 -34.14 -37.67
CA GLY A 475 23.13 -33.91 -38.48
C GLY A 475 22.05 -33.15 -37.72
N SER A 476 20.83 -33.08 -38.28
CA SER A 476 19.68 -32.36 -37.68
C SER A 476 18.45 -33.28 -37.65
N ILE A 477 17.68 -33.22 -36.60
CA ILE A 477 16.44 -34.00 -36.44
C ILE A 477 15.34 -33.38 -37.29
N LYS A 478 14.75 -34.16 -38.19
CA LYS A 478 13.60 -33.76 -39.03
C LYS A 478 12.28 -34.07 -38.36
N GLN A 479 12.15 -35.27 -37.81
CA GLN A 479 10.92 -35.77 -37.20
C GLN A 479 11.25 -36.73 -36.06
N ILE A 480 10.35 -36.81 -35.12
CA ILE A 480 10.36 -37.77 -34.02
C ILE A 480 9.06 -38.56 -34.09
N GLN A 481 9.14 -39.88 -34.02
CA GLN A 481 7.97 -40.77 -34.07
C GLN A 481 7.95 -41.69 -32.84
N SER A 482 6.82 -41.73 -32.18
CA SER A 482 6.52 -42.68 -31.12
C SER A 482 5.33 -43.53 -31.54
N GLN A 483 5.51 -44.86 -31.51
CA GLN A 483 4.48 -45.85 -31.92
C GLN A 483 3.89 -45.58 -33.32
N GLY A 484 4.70 -45.08 -34.24
CA GLY A 484 4.29 -44.80 -35.62
C GLY A 484 3.58 -43.44 -35.84
N GLN A 485 3.41 -42.61 -34.79
CA GLN A 485 2.86 -41.27 -34.90
C GLN A 485 3.94 -40.21 -34.66
N ASN A 486 3.85 -39.10 -35.39
CA ASN A 486 4.74 -37.95 -35.17
C ASN A 486 4.43 -37.30 -33.85
N VAL A 487 5.47 -36.94 -33.09
CA VAL A 487 5.38 -36.22 -31.82
C VAL A 487 6.23 -34.97 -31.87
N ASP A 488 5.77 -33.91 -31.22
CA ASP A 488 6.45 -32.61 -31.17
C ASP A 488 7.61 -32.58 -30.19
N GLU A 489 7.67 -33.53 -29.26
CA GLU A 489 8.76 -33.65 -28.28
C GLU A 489 8.90 -35.11 -27.80
N ALA A 490 10.11 -35.46 -27.35
CA ALA A 490 10.38 -36.70 -26.62
C ALA A 490 11.13 -36.39 -25.31
N LYS A 491 10.73 -37.07 -24.24
CA LYS A 491 11.23 -36.86 -22.87
C LYS A 491 12.15 -37.97 -22.39
N THR A 492 12.76 -37.75 -21.23
CA THR A 492 13.63 -38.76 -20.58
C THR A 492 12.91 -40.10 -20.44
N GLY A 493 13.53 -41.17 -20.94
CA GLY A 493 13.01 -42.54 -20.92
C GLY A 493 12.18 -42.93 -22.12
N ASP A 494 11.84 -41.98 -22.99
CA ASP A 494 11.09 -42.30 -24.22
C ASP A 494 11.97 -43.06 -25.20
N LYS A 495 11.41 -44.13 -25.77
CA LYS A 495 11.98 -44.88 -26.89
C LYS A 495 11.26 -44.51 -28.16
N VAL A 496 11.92 -43.74 -29.01
CA VAL A 496 11.35 -43.12 -30.20
C VAL A 496 12.21 -43.42 -31.44
N ALA A 497 11.60 -43.33 -32.62
CA ALA A 497 12.34 -43.30 -33.86
C ALA A 497 12.59 -41.86 -34.28
N ILE A 498 13.84 -41.51 -34.55
CA ILE A 498 14.24 -40.18 -35.01
C ILE A 498 14.68 -40.24 -36.47
N SER A 499 14.27 -39.23 -37.23
CA SER A 499 14.70 -39.00 -38.60
C SER A 499 15.79 -37.93 -38.60
N ILE A 500 17.02 -38.30 -39.00
CA ILE A 500 18.19 -37.41 -38.99
C ILE A 500 18.61 -37.11 -40.41
N SER A 501 18.71 -35.83 -40.77
CA SER A 501 19.28 -35.42 -42.08
C SER A 501 20.79 -35.22 -41.95
N GLY A 502 21.51 -35.59 -43.00
CA GLY A 502 22.94 -35.40 -43.17
C GLY A 502 23.80 -36.66 -43.03
N PRO A 503 23.71 -37.44 -41.92
CA PRO A 503 24.59 -38.60 -41.75
C PRO A 503 24.06 -39.86 -42.41
N THR A 504 25.00 -40.79 -42.73
CA THR A 504 24.73 -42.18 -43.00
C THR A 504 25.05 -43.03 -41.78
N ILE A 505 24.04 -43.75 -41.26
CA ILE A 505 24.24 -44.67 -40.10
C ILE A 505 25.12 -45.85 -40.53
N GLY A 506 26.01 -46.24 -39.65
CA GLY A 506 27.04 -47.27 -39.93
C GLY A 506 28.32 -46.72 -40.54
N ARG A 507 28.31 -45.49 -41.10
CA ARG A 507 29.49 -44.84 -41.69
C ARG A 507 29.92 -43.58 -40.95
N GLN A 508 29.08 -42.57 -40.84
CA GLN A 508 29.37 -41.33 -40.15
C GLN A 508 28.89 -41.36 -38.69
N VAL A 509 27.81 -42.05 -38.38
CA VAL A 509 27.27 -42.28 -37.02
C VAL A 509 27.11 -43.77 -36.83
N LYS A 510 27.64 -44.32 -35.73
CA LYS A 510 27.55 -45.74 -35.38
C LYS A 510 26.25 -46.05 -34.64
N GLU A 511 25.73 -47.28 -34.78
CA GLU A 511 24.46 -47.69 -34.16
C GLU A 511 24.42 -47.67 -32.62
N ASN A 512 25.56 -47.70 -31.97
CA ASN A 512 25.69 -47.67 -30.50
C ASN A 512 26.26 -46.33 -30.01
N GLU A 513 26.28 -45.30 -30.84
CA GLU A 513 26.83 -43.99 -30.52
C GLU A 513 25.82 -43.15 -29.74
N THR A 514 26.31 -42.32 -28.84
CA THR A 514 25.50 -41.32 -28.15
C THR A 514 25.65 -39.98 -28.84
N LEU A 515 24.53 -39.32 -29.09
CA LEU A 515 24.47 -37.99 -29.67
C LEU A 515 23.89 -37.01 -28.69
N TYR A 516 24.22 -35.73 -28.83
CA TYR A 516 23.76 -34.65 -28.00
C TYR A 516 23.18 -33.54 -28.86
N THR A 517 22.24 -32.78 -28.34
CA THR A 517 21.76 -31.56 -29.01
C THR A 517 22.88 -30.53 -29.10
N ASP A 518 22.99 -29.88 -30.25
CA ASP A 518 23.99 -28.84 -30.51
C ASP A 518 23.51 -27.49 -29.99
N ILE A 519 23.90 -27.12 -28.81
CA ILE A 519 23.54 -25.87 -28.15
C ILE A 519 24.66 -24.84 -28.40
N ASN A 520 24.31 -23.67 -28.93
CA ASN A 520 25.29 -22.60 -29.12
C ASN A 520 25.59 -21.82 -27.81
N THR A 521 26.63 -20.98 -27.84
CA THR A 521 27.08 -20.24 -26.63
C THR A 521 25.99 -19.34 -26.05
N ASN A 522 25.18 -18.68 -26.87
CA ASN A 522 24.12 -17.78 -26.41
C ASN A 522 22.97 -18.57 -25.77
N GLU A 523 22.55 -19.67 -26.42
CA GLU A 523 21.55 -20.58 -25.85
C GLU A 523 22.04 -21.19 -24.54
N TYR A 524 23.31 -21.61 -24.47
CA TYR A 524 23.89 -22.14 -23.21
C TYR A 524 23.80 -21.12 -22.06
N LYS A 525 24.20 -19.84 -22.31
CA LYS A 525 24.11 -18.78 -21.31
C LYS A 525 22.66 -18.53 -20.85
N ALA A 526 21.72 -18.50 -21.79
CA ALA A 526 20.31 -18.33 -21.48
C ALA A 526 19.73 -19.50 -20.66
N LEU A 527 20.06 -20.74 -21.04
CA LEU A 527 19.65 -21.95 -20.30
C LEU A 527 20.30 -22.00 -18.90
N LYS A 528 21.57 -21.64 -18.79
CA LYS A 528 22.30 -21.59 -17.51
C LYS A 528 21.74 -20.53 -16.58
N LYS A 529 21.40 -19.34 -17.09
CA LYS A 529 20.75 -18.28 -16.31
C LYS A 529 19.37 -18.70 -15.77
N ASN A 530 18.69 -19.59 -16.48
CA ASN A 530 17.32 -20.03 -16.20
C ASN A 530 17.25 -21.53 -15.78
N GLU A 531 18.26 -22.03 -15.07
CA GLU A 531 18.39 -23.45 -14.65
C GLU A 531 17.15 -24.00 -13.93
N LYS A 532 16.47 -23.16 -13.14
CA LYS A 532 15.27 -23.54 -12.37
C LYS A 532 14.10 -24.04 -13.24
N PHE A 533 14.11 -23.74 -14.53
CA PHE A 533 13.09 -24.20 -15.49
C PHE A 533 13.53 -25.42 -16.33
N LEU A 534 14.71 -25.97 -16.04
CA LEU A 534 15.20 -27.21 -16.64
C LEU A 534 14.95 -28.38 -15.69
N SER A 535 14.60 -29.53 -16.24
CA SER A 535 14.51 -30.75 -15.44
C SER A 535 15.90 -31.24 -15.03
N ALA A 536 15.98 -32.05 -13.97
CA ALA A 536 17.25 -32.62 -13.53
C ALA A 536 18.01 -33.40 -14.63
N PRO A 537 17.35 -34.18 -15.51
CA PRO A 537 17.99 -34.77 -16.67
C PRO A 537 18.58 -33.76 -17.65
N GLU A 538 17.84 -32.66 -17.95
CA GLU A 538 18.32 -31.62 -18.86
C GLU A 538 19.54 -30.89 -18.31
N LEU A 539 19.57 -30.61 -17.00
CA LEU A 539 20.75 -30.01 -16.32
C LEU A 539 21.97 -30.90 -16.46
N THR A 540 21.80 -32.20 -16.20
CA THR A 540 22.90 -33.18 -16.35
C THR A 540 23.43 -33.22 -17.80
N VAL A 541 22.53 -33.18 -18.78
CA VAL A 541 22.92 -33.18 -20.21
C VAL A 541 23.56 -31.86 -20.60
N LEU A 542 23.09 -30.73 -20.08
CA LEU A 542 23.66 -29.40 -20.35
C LEU A 542 25.12 -29.32 -19.89
N GLU A 543 25.44 -29.91 -18.75
CA GLU A 543 26.83 -30.02 -18.26
C GLU A 543 27.70 -30.90 -19.15
N LYS A 544 27.17 -32.03 -19.63
CA LYS A 544 27.87 -32.89 -20.60
C LYS A 544 28.15 -32.15 -21.92
N ILE A 545 27.16 -31.45 -22.47
CA ILE A 545 27.31 -30.65 -23.69
C ILE A 545 28.37 -29.56 -23.49
N PHE A 546 28.36 -28.88 -22.31
CA PHE A 546 29.39 -27.91 -21.97
C PHE A 546 30.81 -28.52 -21.97
N ALA A 547 30.97 -29.69 -21.35
CA ALA A 547 32.27 -30.39 -21.32
C ALA A 547 32.73 -30.82 -22.74
N ILE A 548 31.80 -31.28 -23.58
CA ILE A 548 32.07 -31.66 -24.99
C ILE A 548 32.50 -30.44 -25.80
N LYS A 549 31.73 -29.36 -25.73
CA LYS A 549 31.98 -28.12 -26.49
C LYS A 549 33.27 -27.43 -26.09
N ARG A 550 33.63 -27.43 -24.79
CA ARG A 550 34.89 -26.85 -24.29
C ARG A 550 36.16 -27.59 -24.77
N LYS A 551 36.03 -28.85 -25.16
CA LYS A 551 37.18 -29.59 -25.74
C LYS A 551 37.53 -29.01 -27.12
N THR A 552 36.51 -28.49 -27.86
CA THR A 552 36.68 -27.96 -29.23
C THR A 552 36.78 -26.44 -29.28
N ASP A 553 36.10 -25.76 -28.32
CA ASP A 553 36.13 -24.30 -28.20
C ASP A 553 36.34 -23.89 -26.73
N PRO A 554 37.57 -23.49 -26.32
CA PRO A 554 37.88 -23.08 -24.94
C PRO A 554 37.06 -21.88 -24.45
N ARG A 555 36.46 -21.08 -25.36
CA ARG A 555 35.66 -19.89 -25.04
C ARG A 555 34.18 -20.19 -24.92
N TYR A 556 33.74 -21.42 -25.18
CA TYR A 556 32.34 -21.79 -25.08
C TYR A 556 31.80 -21.54 -23.66
N GLY A 557 30.69 -20.84 -23.54
CA GLY A 557 30.04 -20.50 -22.27
C GLY A 557 30.66 -19.31 -21.50
N LEU A 558 31.67 -18.62 -22.06
CA LEU A 558 32.24 -17.41 -21.50
C LEU A 558 31.48 -16.14 -21.93
#